data_5f6dfb01f01eb46559ba5d57bd166dfb
#
_entry.id   5f6dfb01f01eb46559ba5d57bd166dfb
#
_cell.length_a   1.000
_cell.length_b   1.000
_cell.length_c   1.000
_cell.angle_alpha   90.00
_cell.angle_beta   90.00
_cell.angle_gamma   90.00
#
_symmetry.space_group_name_H-M   'P 1'
#
loop_
_entity.id
_entity.type
_entity.pdbx_description
1 polymer ?
#
loop_
_entity_poly.entity_id
_entity_poly.type
_entity_poly.pdbx_seq_one_letter_code
_entity_poly.pdbx_strand_id
1 'polypeptide(L)'
;MATNKNAIVRYRALDKCFSSRTRRYYMDDLIEACRILLAHQNGDSGSKGAEGVQRRQIFDDMNDMELMYGVIIDRVQDGHKKYYRYAVDSKTMVEAGLSQEEMDCILEAAAIMKRFEGIPQFDWLDDLEKKLYTTSKLGNATQKAVSFQHNQYLT
;
A
#
# COMPACT_ATOMS: atom_id res chain seq x y z
N MET A 1 -22.86 1.56 9.62
CA MET A 1 -21.89 1.10 10.59
C MET A 1 -20.66 1.98 10.61
N ALA A 2 -20.42 2.55 11.78
CA ALA A 2 -19.37 3.56 11.97
C ALA A 2 -17.93 3.02 11.82
N THR A 3 -17.80 1.75 11.49
CA THR A 3 -16.50 1.05 11.46
C THR A 3 -15.73 1.22 10.16
N ASN A 4 -16.36 1.66 9.07
CA ASN A 4 -15.72 1.68 7.76
C ASN A 4 -14.58 2.69 7.64
N LYS A 5 -14.74 3.85 8.25
CA LYS A 5 -13.71 4.90 8.19
C LYS A 5 -12.43 4.47 8.90
N ASN A 6 -12.57 3.90 10.07
CA ASN A 6 -11.42 3.40 10.84
C ASN A 6 -10.82 2.15 10.20
N ALA A 7 -11.64 1.33 9.56
CA ALA A 7 -11.17 0.15 8.84
C ALA A 7 -10.21 0.50 7.71
N ILE A 8 -10.53 1.50 6.90
CA ILE A 8 -9.66 1.95 5.80
C ILE A 8 -8.32 2.43 6.32
N VAL A 9 -8.30 3.15 7.44
CA VAL A 9 -7.07 3.62 8.07
C VAL A 9 -6.21 2.44 8.52
N ARG A 10 -6.84 1.45 9.15
CA ARG A 10 -6.13 0.22 9.56
C ARG A 10 -5.59 -0.53 8.35
N TYR A 11 -6.37 -0.66 7.28
CA TYR A 11 -5.92 -1.34 6.05
C TYR A 11 -4.70 -0.65 5.44
N ARG A 12 -4.64 0.66 5.45
CA ARG A 12 -3.47 1.41 4.97
C ARG A 12 -2.24 1.14 5.83
N ALA A 13 -2.41 1.11 7.15
CA ALA A 13 -1.31 0.80 8.06
C ALA A 13 -0.80 -0.63 7.84
N LEU A 14 -1.70 -1.58 7.71
CA LEU A 14 -1.36 -2.98 7.46
C LEU A 14 -0.70 -3.16 6.09
N ASP A 15 -1.20 -2.46 5.07
CA ASP A 15 -0.62 -2.50 3.72
C ASP A 15 0.84 -2.08 3.73
N LYS A 16 1.18 -1.03 4.46
CA LYS A 16 2.58 -0.59 4.61
C LYS A 16 3.43 -1.65 5.30
N CYS A 17 2.91 -2.26 6.34
CA CYS A 17 3.62 -3.32 7.06
C CYS A 17 3.86 -4.54 6.18
N PHE A 18 2.83 -5.00 5.50
CA PHE A 18 2.92 -6.19 4.65
C PHE A 18 3.78 -5.97 3.41
N SER A 19 3.86 -4.74 2.93
CA SER A 19 4.67 -4.38 1.77
C SER A 19 6.17 -4.32 2.07
N SER A 20 6.55 -4.24 3.34
CA SER A 20 7.95 -4.18 3.75
C SER A 20 8.64 -5.52 3.51
N ARG A 21 9.80 -5.47 2.84
CA ARG A 21 10.64 -6.64 2.60
C ARG A 21 11.85 -6.71 3.55
N THR A 22 12.10 -5.63 4.24
CA THR A 22 13.29 -5.50 5.09
C THR A 22 13.02 -5.76 6.56
N ARG A 23 11.81 -5.55 7.00
CA ARG A 23 11.42 -5.71 8.40
C ARG A 23 10.34 -6.77 8.53
N ARG A 24 10.45 -7.59 9.58
CA ARG A 24 9.41 -8.54 9.95
C ARG A 24 8.42 -7.87 10.90
N TYR A 25 7.15 -7.94 10.56
CA TYR A 25 6.08 -7.39 11.38
C TYR A 25 5.31 -8.50 12.06
N TYR A 26 5.42 -8.55 13.37
CA TYR A 26 4.68 -9.47 14.21
C TYR A 26 3.33 -8.85 14.58
N MET A 27 2.46 -9.62 15.23
CA MET A 27 1.12 -9.14 15.57
C MET A 27 1.15 -7.86 16.39
N ASP A 28 2.03 -7.76 17.37
CA ASP A 28 2.15 -6.57 18.21
C ASP A 28 2.59 -5.34 17.39
N ASP A 29 3.45 -5.54 16.40
CA ASP A 29 3.89 -4.48 15.49
C ASP A 29 2.73 -3.99 14.61
N LEU A 30 1.88 -4.91 14.16
CA LEU A 30 0.72 -4.57 13.34
C LEU A 30 -0.30 -3.75 14.15
N ILE A 31 -0.54 -4.17 15.39
CA ILE A 31 -1.44 -3.46 16.30
C ILE A 31 -0.92 -2.04 16.54
N GLU A 32 0.37 -1.91 16.81
CA GLU A 32 0.99 -0.62 17.08
C GLU A 32 0.95 0.30 15.85
N ALA A 33 1.23 -0.23 14.67
CA ALA A 33 1.15 0.53 13.42
C ALA A 33 -0.27 1.09 13.19
N CYS A 34 -1.28 0.28 13.45
CA CYS A 34 -2.68 0.71 13.34
C CYS A 34 -3.01 1.80 14.36
N ARG A 35 -2.55 1.66 15.60
CA ARG A 35 -2.76 2.64 16.65
C ARG A 35 -2.14 4.00 16.31
N ILE A 36 -0.92 3.98 15.83
CA ILE A 36 -0.20 5.20 15.45
C ILE A 36 -0.96 5.94 14.35
N LEU A 37 -1.36 5.24 13.31
CA LEU A 37 -2.04 5.87 12.18
C LEU A 37 -3.43 6.40 12.56
N LEU A 38 -4.17 5.66 13.39
CA LEU A 38 -5.46 6.10 13.90
C LEU A 38 -5.32 7.34 14.78
N ALA A 39 -4.29 7.39 15.63
CA ALA A 39 -4.02 8.55 16.46
C ALA A 39 -3.73 9.79 15.63
N HIS A 40 -2.95 9.65 14.56
CA HIS A 40 -2.65 10.76 13.65
C HIS A 40 -3.90 11.30 12.95
N GLN A 41 -4.81 10.43 12.58
CA GLN A 41 -6.03 10.85 11.87
C GLN A 41 -7.07 11.50 12.76
N ASN A 42 -7.15 11.09 14.00
CA ASN A 42 -8.15 11.59 14.91
C ASN A 42 -7.73 12.88 15.64
N GLY A 43 -6.54 13.42 15.32
CA GLY A 43 -6.00 14.53 16.06
C GLY A 43 -5.73 14.11 17.51
N ASP A 44 -4.92 14.81 18.20
CA ASP A 44 -4.37 14.51 19.52
C ASP A 44 -5.40 14.28 20.66
N SER A 45 -6.67 14.23 20.33
CA SER A 45 -7.69 14.02 21.34
C SER A 45 -7.91 12.54 21.60
N GLY A 46 -7.30 12.11 22.63
CA GLY A 46 -7.51 10.89 23.40
C GLY A 46 -8.32 9.81 22.70
N SER A 47 -7.66 9.12 21.93
CA SER A 47 -8.04 8.13 20.98
C SER A 47 -8.80 6.94 21.57
N LYS A 48 -10.06 7.11 21.85
CA LYS A 48 -10.94 5.96 22.08
C LYS A 48 -10.94 4.97 20.91
N GLY A 49 -10.60 5.44 19.71
CA GLY A 49 -10.48 4.59 18.54
C GLY A 49 -9.17 3.80 18.46
N ALA A 50 -8.08 4.36 18.97
CA ALA A 50 -6.77 3.69 18.94
C ALA A 50 -6.64 2.63 20.04
N GLU A 51 -7.31 2.82 21.16
CA GLU A 51 -7.32 1.85 22.24
C GLU A 51 -8.10 0.57 21.92
N GLY A 52 -8.98 0.63 20.90
CA GLY A 52 -9.81 -0.49 20.51
C GLY A 52 -9.18 -1.48 19.56
N VAL A 53 -7.94 -1.23 19.09
CA VAL A 53 -7.30 -2.15 18.15
C VAL A 53 -6.74 -3.35 18.92
N GLN A 54 -7.36 -4.49 18.69
CA GLN A 54 -6.99 -5.75 19.33
C GLN A 54 -6.58 -6.78 18.27
N ARG A 55 -5.91 -7.82 18.72
CA ARG A 55 -5.46 -8.92 17.89
C ARG A 55 -6.56 -9.48 16.97
N ARG A 56 -7.73 -9.68 17.53
CA ARG A 56 -8.90 -10.18 16.76
C ARG A 56 -9.26 -9.25 15.61
N GLN A 57 -9.21 -7.94 15.86
CA GLN A 57 -9.52 -6.95 14.83
C GLN A 57 -8.53 -7.04 13.67
N ILE A 58 -7.25 -7.25 13.97
CA ILE A 58 -6.23 -7.40 12.94
C ILE A 58 -6.47 -8.64 12.08
N PHE A 59 -6.85 -9.76 12.69
CA PHE A 59 -7.19 -10.98 11.93
C PHE A 59 -8.40 -10.76 11.03
N ASP A 60 -9.43 -10.10 11.54
CA ASP A 60 -10.62 -9.78 10.76
C ASP A 60 -10.27 -8.84 9.60
N ASP A 61 -9.45 -7.82 9.84
CA ASP A 61 -8.98 -6.90 8.82
C ASP A 61 -8.16 -7.61 7.74
N MET A 62 -7.29 -8.54 8.12
CA MET A 62 -6.53 -9.33 7.16
C MET A 62 -7.43 -10.17 6.26
N ASN A 63 -8.42 -10.82 6.84
CA ASN A 63 -9.39 -11.60 6.09
C ASN A 63 -10.21 -10.71 5.13
N ASP A 64 -10.62 -9.55 5.60
CA ASP A 64 -11.35 -8.59 4.78
C ASP A 64 -10.49 -8.06 3.62
N MET A 65 -9.22 -7.77 3.87
CA MET A 65 -8.29 -7.34 2.83
C MET A 65 -8.09 -8.43 1.77
N GLU A 66 -7.92 -9.67 2.19
CA GLU A 66 -7.80 -10.80 1.28
C GLU A 66 -9.07 -10.98 0.43
N LEU A 67 -10.23 -10.82 1.05
CA LEU A 67 -11.50 -10.99 0.37
C LEU A 67 -11.85 -9.83 -0.57
N MET A 68 -11.64 -8.59 -0.14
CA MET A 68 -12.04 -7.39 -0.89
C MET A 68 -11.04 -7.01 -1.97
N TYR A 69 -9.75 -7.15 -1.68
CA TYR A 69 -8.68 -6.70 -2.59
C TYR A 69 -7.95 -7.84 -3.26
N GLY A 70 -8.19 -9.08 -2.85
CA GLY A 70 -7.51 -10.23 -3.42
C GLY A 70 -6.02 -10.29 -3.12
N VAL A 71 -5.56 -9.61 -2.09
CA VAL A 71 -4.17 -9.69 -1.65
C VAL A 71 -3.90 -11.03 -0.99
N ILE A 72 -2.66 -11.49 -1.03
CA ILE A 72 -2.24 -12.73 -0.40
C ILE A 72 -1.26 -12.39 0.71
N ILE A 73 -1.66 -12.68 1.94
CA ILE A 73 -0.86 -12.38 3.12
C ILE A 73 -0.23 -13.68 3.63
N ASP A 74 1.10 -13.73 3.60
CA ASP A 74 1.85 -14.85 4.17
C ASP A 74 1.93 -14.71 5.69
N ARG A 75 1.65 -15.81 6.36
CA ARG A 75 1.76 -15.95 7.81
C ARG A 75 2.92 -16.89 8.08
N VAL A 76 4.09 -16.33 8.40
CA VAL A 76 5.33 -17.10 8.50
C VAL A 76 5.64 -17.38 9.96
N GLN A 77 5.82 -18.64 10.28
CA GLN A 77 6.18 -19.06 11.64
C GLN A 77 7.64 -18.71 11.94
N ASP A 78 7.86 -18.05 13.06
CA ASP A 78 9.18 -17.68 13.56
C ASP A 78 9.26 -18.02 15.05
N GLY A 79 9.72 -19.22 15.37
CA GLY A 79 9.71 -19.71 16.74
C GLY A 79 8.29 -19.85 17.28
N HIS A 80 8.00 -19.12 18.35
CA HIS A 80 6.67 -19.08 18.96
C HIS A 80 5.77 -17.99 18.40
N LYS A 81 6.31 -17.14 17.52
CA LYS A 81 5.61 -16.01 16.94
C LYS A 81 5.41 -16.22 15.45
N LYS A 82 4.50 -15.45 14.88
CA LYS A 82 4.31 -15.37 13.44
C LYS A 82 4.52 -13.93 13.00
N TYR A 83 5.20 -13.75 11.87
CA TYR A 83 5.23 -12.47 11.20
C TYR A 83 4.42 -12.52 9.92
N TYR A 84 4.02 -11.36 9.45
CA TYR A 84 3.06 -11.22 8.36
C TYR A 84 3.64 -10.33 7.27
N ARG A 85 3.48 -10.74 6.03
CA ARG A 85 3.91 -9.97 4.88
C ARG A 85 3.10 -10.39 3.66
N TYR A 86 3.07 -9.55 2.64
CA TYR A 86 2.50 -9.98 1.38
C TYR A 86 3.34 -11.09 0.75
N ALA A 87 2.66 -12.06 0.15
CA ALA A 87 3.32 -13.07 -0.68
C ALA A 87 4.05 -12.40 -1.85
N VAL A 88 5.08 -13.05 -2.36
CA VAL A 88 5.87 -12.51 -3.47
C VAL A 88 4.99 -12.20 -4.69
N ASP A 89 3.97 -13.01 -4.90
CA ASP A 89 3.05 -12.89 -6.03
C ASP A 89 1.86 -11.97 -5.74
N SER A 90 1.73 -11.49 -4.50
CA SER A 90 0.60 -10.66 -4.13
C SER A 90 0.74 -9.25 -4.64
N LYS A 91 -0.39 -8.67 -5.05
CA LYS A 91 -0.51 -7.23 -5.25
C LYS A 91 -0.67 -6.54 -3.90
N THR A 92 -0.27 -5.29 -3.82
CA THR A 92 -0.60 -4.46 -2.67
C THR A 92 -2.08 -4.05 -2.72
N MET A 93 -2.59 -3.52 -1.63
CA MET A 93 -3.98 -3.04 -1.58
C MET A 93 -4.24 -1.95 -2.62
N VAL A 94 -3.27 -1.05 -2.81
CA VAL A 94 -3.39 0.04 -3.79
C VAL A 94 -3.41 -0.51 -5.21
N GLU A 95 -2.52 -1.45 -5.52
CA GLU A 95 -2.48 -2.10 -6.84
C GLU A 95 -3.76 -2.86 -7.15
N ALA A 96 -4.27 -3.58 -6.16
CA ALA A 96 -5.50 -4.35 -6.32
C ALA A 96 -6.73 -3.45 -6.51
N GLY A 97 -6.68 -2.23 -5.96
CA GLY A 97 -7.75 -1.25 -6.10
C GLY A 97 -7.71 -0.46 -7.40
N LEU A 98 -6.62 -0.56 -8.18
CA LEU A 98 -6.45 0.17 -9.43
C LEU A 98 -6.44 -0.77 -10.61
N SER A 99 -7.19 -0.43 -11.66
CA SER A 99 -7.08 -1.12 -12.95
C SER A 99 -5.75 -0.74 -13.62
N GLN A 100 -5.35 -1.54 -14.60
CA GLN A 100 -4.14 -1.24 -15.37
C GLN A 100 -4.25 0.09 -16.10
N GLU A 101 -5.43 0.40 -16.62
CA GLU A 101 -5.69 1.69 -17.27
C GLU A 101 -5.53 2.87 -16.32
N GLU A 102 -6.01 2.72 -15.09
CA GLU A 102 -5.87 3.75 -14.06
C GLU A 102 -4.40 3.93 -13.65
N MET A 103 -3.65 2.84 -13.54
CA MET A 103 -2.20 2.88 -13.28
C MET A 103 -1.47 3.62 -14.39
N ASP A 104 -1.79 3.33 -15.64
CA ASP A 104 -1.19 3.98 -16.80
C ASP A 104 -1.51 5.49 -16.82
N CYS A 105 -2.74 5.86 -16.49
CA CYS A 105 -3.13 7.27 -16.36
C CYS A 105 -2.34 8.00 -15.28
N ILE A 106 -2.11 7.36 -14.15
CA ILE A 106 -1.32 7.95 -13.06
C ILE A 106 0.14 8.13 -13.49
N LEU A 107 0.70 7.14 -14.19
CA LEU A 107 2.07 7.23 -14.72
C LEU A 107 2.21 8.34 -15.76
N GLU A 108 1.24 8.49 -16.65
CA GLU A 108 1.23 9.59 -17.62
C GLU A 108 1.13 10.95 -16.94
N ALA A 109 0.27 11.08 -15.96
CA ALA A 109 0.13 12.32 -15.20
C ALA A 109 1.44 12.68 -14.48
N ALA A 110 2.11 11.70 -13.87
CA ALA A 110 3.40 11.89 -13.22
C ALA A 110 4.47 12.33 -14.22
N ALA A 111 4.50 11.73 -15.40
CA ALA A 111 5.44 12.09 -16.47
C ALA A 111 5.23 13.53 -16.96
N ILE A 112 3.97 13.95 -17.08
CA ILE A 112 3.62 15.33 -17.46
C ILE A 112 4.09 16.32 -16.39
N MET A 113 3.84 16.00 -15.11
CA MET A 113 4.27 16.85 -13.99
C MET A 113 5.80 16.95 -13.89
N LYS A 114 6.52 15.93 -14.34
CA LYS A 114 7.99 15.93 -14.37
C LYS A 114 8.59 17.02 -15.25
N ARG A 115 7.82 17.52 -16.20
CA ARG A 115 8.25 18.65 -17.03
C ARG A 115 8.44 19.94 -16.22
N PHE A 116 7.90 19.98 -15.02
CA PHE A 116 8.08 21.09 -14.09
C PHE A 116 9.22 20.84 -13.10
N GLU A 117 10.26 20.14 -13.55
CA GLU A 117 11.49 19.94 -12.77
C GLU A 117 12.08 21.28 -12.34
N GLY A 118 12.57 21.32 -11.12
CA GLY A 118 13.12 22.53 -10.51
C GLY A 118 12.14 23.29 -9.63
N ILE A 119 10.88 22.87 -9.59
CA ILE A 119 9.92 23.40 -8.62
C ILE A 119 9.97 22.49 -7.38
N PRO A 120 10.35 23.03 -6.19
CA PRO A 120 10.51 22.19 -4.98
C PRO A 120 9.26 21.44 -4.57
N GLN A 121 8.11 21.93 -4.98
CA GLN A 121 6.81 21.33 -4.67
C GLN A 121 6.61 19.96 -5.33
N PHE A 122 7.40 19.64 -6.35
CA PHE A 122 7.27 18.41 -7.12
C PHE A 122 8.43 17.42 -6.92
N ASP A 123 9.27 17.64 -5.93
CA ASP A 123 10.41 16.75 -5.64
C ASP A 123 9.97 15.32 -5.30
N TRP A 124 8.78 15.18 -4.75
CA TRP A 124 8.20 13.88 -4.40
C TRP A 124 7.79 13.04 -5.62
N LEU A 125 7.71 13.66 -6.82
CA LEU A 125 7.28 12.97 -8.04
C LEU A 125 8.24 11.87 -8.47
N ASP A 126 9.54 12.07 -8.30
CA ASP A 126 10.54 11.05 -8.64
C ASP A 126 10.34 9.79 -7.80
N ASP A 127 10.10 9.95 -6.52
CA ASP A 127 9.85 8.82 -5.61
C ASP A 127 8.55 8.11 -5.94
N LEU A 128 7.51 8.87 -6.25
CA LEU A 128 6.22 8.32 -6.65
C LEU A 128 6.35 7.52 -7.95
N GLU A 129 7.04 8.09 -8.94
CA GLU A 129 7.26 7.43 -10.22
C GLU A 129 8.02 6.11 -10.05
N LYS A 130 9.08 6.10 -9.24
CA LYS A 130 9.84 4.88 -8.95
C LYS A 130 8.97 3.81 -8.30
N LYS A 131 8.12 4.20 -7.37
CA LYS A 131 7.19 3.28 -6.71
C LYS A 131 6.19 2.68 -7.70
N LEU A 132 5.63 3.52 -8.56
CA LEU A 132 4.67 3.09 -9.57
C LEU A 132 5.32 2.17 -10.61
N TYR A 133 6.55 2.47 -11.02
CA TYR A 133 7.31 1.60 -11.94
C TYR A 133 7.62 0.24 -11.32
N THR A 134 8.02 0.21 -10.07
CA THR A 134 8.31 -1.03 -9.36
C THR A 134 7.04 -1.89 -9.27
N THR A 135 5.93 -1.26 -8.96
CA THR A 135 4.61 -1.88 -8.89
C THR A 135 4.19 -2.44 -10.24
N SER A 136 4.37 -1.67 -11.31
CA SER A 136 4.05 -2.05 -12.68
C SER A 136 4.93 -3.19 -13.20
N LYS A 137 6.22 -3.20 -12.85
CA LYS A 137 7.17 -4.26 -13.24
C LYS A 137 6.80 -5.62 -12.67
N LEU A 138 6.27 -5.64 -11.46
CA LEU A 138 5.85 -6.88 -10.81
C LEU A 138 4.56 -7.44 -11.45
N GLY A 139 3.79 -6.57 -12.11
CA GLY A 139 2.53 -6.96 -12.72
C GLY A 139 2.64 -7.51 -14.15
N ASN A 140 3.46 -6.89 -15.03
CA ASN A 140 3.49 -7.26 -16.44
C ASN A 140 4.73 -6.79 -17.17
N ALA A 141 5.64 -7.71 -17.45
CA ALA A 141 6.79 -7.44 -18.33
C ALA A 141 6.38 -7.05 -19.76
N THR A 142 5.21 -7.49 -20.20
CA THR A 142 4.68 -7.22 -21.56
C THR A 142 4.19 -5.79 -21.72
N GLN A 143 3.63 -5.20 -20.70
CA GLN A 143 3.13 -3.82 -20.75
C GLN A 143 4.22 -2.77 -20.75
N LYS A 144 5.38 -3.11 -20.22
CA LYS A 144 6.54 -2.24 -20.28
C LYS A 144 6.98 -1.95 -21.71
N ALA A 145 6.88 -2.95 -22.58
CA ALA A 145 7.18 -2.79 -24.00
C ALA A 145 6.18 -1.86 -24.71
N VAL A 146 4.89 -1.96 -24.35
CA VAL A 146 3.83 -1.13 -24.94
C VAL A 146 3.94 0.33 -24.49
N SER A 147 4.18 0.59 -23.23
CA SER A 147 4.35 1.96 -22.73
C SER A 147 5.61 2.62 -23.28
N PHE A 148 6.67 1.84 -23.53
CA PHE A 148 7.89 2.32 -24.16
C PHE A 148 7.65 2.73 -25.60
N GLN A 149 6.90 1.97 -26.35
CA GLN A 149 6.53 2.29 -27.73
C GLN A 149 5.64 3.53 -27.82
N HIS A 150 4.75 3.71 -26.85
CA HIS A 150 3.87 4.88 -26.80
C HIS A 150 4.68 6.17 -26.60
N ASN A 151 5.73 6.13 -25.79
CA ASN A 151 6.59 7.29 -25.55
C ASN A 151 7.42 7.67 -26.77
N GLN A 152 7.70 6.75 -27.65
CA GLN A 152 8.42 7.03 -28.89
C GLN A 152 7.61 7.81 -29.93
N TYR A 153 6.28 7.72 -29.85
CA TYR A 153 5.38 8.43 -30.76
C TYR A 153 5.04 9.85 -30.31
N LEU A 154 5.45 10.24 -29.11
CA LEU A 154 5.21 11.57 -28.57
C LEU A 154 6.35 12.56 -28.85
N THR A 155 7.35 12.14 -29.57
CA THR A 155 8.39 13.01 -30.08
C THR A 155 8.13 13.28 -31.56
#